data_ad2e2fbac5c99099137689156fd02a0d
#
_entry.id   ad2e2fbac5c99099137689156fd02a0d
#
_cell.length_a   1.000
_cell.length_b   1.000
_cell.length_c   1.000
_cell.angle_alpha   90.00
_cell.angle_beta   90.00
_cell.angle_gamma   90.00
#
_symmetry.space_group_name_H-M   'P 1'
#
loop_
_entity.id
_entity.type
_entity.pdbx_description
1 polymer ?
#
loop_
_entity_poly.entity_id
_entity_poly.type
_entity_poly.pdbx_seq_one_letter_code
_entity_poly.pdbx_strand_id
1 'polypeptide(L)'
;MVERINGKTILTTPVSAEDLEGIKIGDIIYLNGSMTTCRDVAHRRVVEEGREIPVDVRNNAIFHAGPIIRPLEKYEFVKETGVRVIIGKGGMKENTERACKEFKAIHCVFPAGNAVVAATEVEEIVRAEWRDLGMPETLWNCRVKEFGPLIVSIDAEGNNWFEQQKVEFNKRKDAATEEICKQVGFIK
;
A
#
# COMPACT_ATOMS: atom_id res chain seq x y z
N MET A 1 -10.72 -12.56 5.66
CA MET A 1 -11.02 -13.83 4.94
C MET A 1 -10.42 -13.79 3.55
N VAL A 2 -9.76 -14.88 3.10
CA VAL A 2 -9.17 -15.01 1.76
C VAL A 2 -9.98 -15.99 0.95
N GLU A 3 -10.38 -15.61 -0.25
CA GLU A 3 -11.10 -16.45 -1.20
C GLU A 3 -10.34 -16.50 -2.53
N ARG A 4 -10.39 -17.65 -3.20
CA ARG A 4 -9.84 -17.80 -4.55
C ARG A 4 -10.95 -18.16 -5.52
N ILE A 5 -11.42 -17.17 -6.28
CA ILE A 5 -12.57 -17.28 -7.17
C ILE A 5 -12.15 -16.84 -8.58
N ASN A 6 -12.41 -17.68 -9.58
CA ASN A 6 -12.14 -17.39 -11.00
C ASN A 6 -10.68 -16.92 -11.26
N GLY A 7 -9.70 -17.51 -10.56
CA GLY A 7 -8.29 -17.17 -10.69
C GLY A 7 -7.88 -15.87 -9.98
N LYS A 8 -8.79 -15.19 -9.30
CA LYS A 8 -8.51 -14.03 -8.46
C LYS A 8 -8.33 -14.43 -7.00
N THR A 9 -7.37 -13.86 -6.31
CA THR A 9 -7.26 -13.91 -4.85
C THR A 9 -7.95 -12.69 -4.27
N ILE A 10 -9.05 -12.89 -3.56
CA ILE A 10 -9.85 -11.81 -2.96
C ILE A 10 -9.63 -11.83 -1.45
N LEU A 11 -9.21 -10.69 -0.91
CA LEU A 11 -9.01 -10.45 0.51
C LEU A 11 -10.13 -9.57 1.04
N THR A 12 -10.90 -10.06 2.00
CA THR A 12 -12.03 -9.32 2.58
C THR A 12 -11.69 -8.80 3.97
N THR A 13 -11.82 -7.49 4.18
CA THR A 13 -11.63 -6.86 5.49
C THR A 13 -12.83 -7.09 6.40
N PRO A 14 -12.61 -7.23 7.74
CA PRO A 14 -11.34 -7.19 8.44
C PRO A 14 -10.48 -8.42 8.16
N VAL A 15 -9.16 -8.22 8.12
CA VAL A 15 -8.15 -9.22 7.76
C VAL A 15 -7.41 -9.68 9.01
N SER A 16 -7.35 -10.97 9.26
CA SER A 16 -6.55 -11.55 10.34
C SER A 16 -5.08 -11.77 9.90
N ALA A 17 -4.20 -12.12 10.84
CA ALA A 17 -2.82 -12.49 10.50
C ALA A 17 -2.78 -13.77 9.68
N GLU A 18 -3.65 -14.72 10.02
CA GLU A 18 -3.78 -16.02 9.35
C GLU A 18 -4.28 -15.86 7.91
N ASP A 19 -5.12 -14.86 7.63
CA ASP A 19 -5.56 -14.54 6.26
C ASP A 19 -4.39 -14.11 5.35
N LEU A 20 -3.30 -13.63 5.92
CA LEU A 20 -2.12 -13.21 5.18
C LEU A 20 -1.09 -14.32 5.00
N GLU A 21 -1.28 -15.47 5.66
CA GLU A 21 -0.43 -16.62 5.46
C GLU A 21 -0.54 -17.13 4.01
N GLY A 22 0.60 -17.29 3.38
CA GLY A 22 0.65 -17.75 1.98
C GLY A 22 0.47 -16.64 0.93
N ILE A 23 0.17 -15.40 1.31
CA ILE A 23 0.26 -14.24 0.41
C ILE A 23 1.72 -13.80 0.34
N LYS A 24 2.28 -13.76 -0.86
CA LYS A 24 3.69 -13.47 -1.11
C LYS A 24 3.88 -12.25 -2.00
N ILE A 25 5.08 -11.70 -1.95
CA ILE A 25 5.48 -10.61 -2.86
C ILE A 25 5.27 -11.02 -4.32
N GLY A 26 4.73 -10.11 -5.12
CA GLY A 26 4.38 -10.35 -6.52
C GLY A 26 2.97 -10.90 -6.75
N ASP A 27 2.29 -11.38 -5.70
CA ASP A 27 0.91 -11.83 -5.83
C ASP A 27 0.00 -10.67 -6.22
N ILE A 28 -1.03 -10.98 -7.00
CA ILE A 28 -2.09 -10.04 -7.37
C ILE A 28 -3.32 -10.38 -6.55
N ILE A 29 -3.76 -9.43 -5.74
CA ILE A 29 -4.95 -9.55 -4.91
C ILE A 29 -6.00 -8.49 -5.23
N TYR A 30 -7.21 -8.73 -4.82
CA TYR A 30 -8.34 -7.80 -4.88
C TYR A 30 -8.91 -7.64 -3.47
N LEU A 31 -9.39 -6.45 -3.14
CA LEU A 31 -9.89 -6.13 -1.82
C LEU A 31 -11.41 -5.97 -1.82
N ASN A 32 -12.07 -6.61 -0.88
CA ASN A 32 -13.47 -6.38 -0.52
C ASN A 32 -13.57 -5.79 0.88
N GLY A 33 -14.64 -5.03 1.13
CA GLY A 33 -15.01 -4.55 2.46
C GLY A 33 -14.55 -3.13 2.74
N SER A 34 -14.03 -2.87 3.94
CA SER A 34 -13.70 -1.51 4.38
C SER A 34 -12.29 -1.10 3.98
N MET A 35 -12.17 0.08 3.39
CA MET A 35 -10.91 0.73 3.08
C MET A 35 -11.00 2.22 3.43
N THR A 36 -9.98 2.77 4.08
CA THR A 36 -9.94 4.20 4.44
C THR A 36 -8.79 4.90 3.72
N THR A 37 -9.07 6.01 3.03
CA THR A 37 -7.98 6.84 2.52
C THR A 37 -7.26 7.49 3.70
N CYS A 38 -5.92 7.40 3.72
CA CYS A 38 -5.13 7.94 4.81
C CYS A 38 -3.77 8.40 4.27
N ARG A 39 -3.59 9.72 4.16
CA ARG A 39 -2.40 10.35 3.58
C ARG A 39 -1.48 10.94 4.66
N ASP A 40 -0.49 11.70 4.20
CA ASP A 40 0.64 12.16 5.01
C ASP A 40 0.23 12.97 6.25
N VAL A 41 -0.71 13.91 6.12
CA VAL A 41 -1.12 14.75 7.23
C VAL A 41 -1.92 13.96 8.26
N ALA A 42 -2.77 13.03 7.80
CA ALA A 42 -3.50 12.13 8.69
C ALA A 42 -2.55 11.21 9.46
N HIS A 43 -1.52 10.65 8.80
CA HIS A 43 -0.48 9.85 9.47
C HIS A 43 0.26 10.67 10.54
N ARG A 44 0.61 11.92 10.22
CA ARG A 44 1.30 12.82 11.16
C ARG A 44 0.44 13.09 12.39
N ARG A 45 -0.87 13.32 12.21
CA ARG A 45 -1.80 13.50 13.34
C ARG A 45 -1.79 12.31 14.30
N VAL A 46 -1.72 11.10 13.78
CA VAL A 46 -1.65 9.90 14.62
C VAL A 46 -0.28 9.79 15.30
N VAL A 47 0.80 9.84 14.52
CA VAL A 47 2.14 9.49 15.00
C VAL A 47 2.82 10.63 15.77
N GLU A 48 2.73 11.88 15.25
CA GLU A 48 3.42 13.02 15.87
C GLU A 48 2.53 13.76 16.89
N GLU A 49 1.23 13.90 16.61
CA GLU A 49 0.30 14.63 17.48
C GLU A 49 -0.42 13.71 18.49
N GLY A 50 -0.24 12.37 18.36
CA GLY A 50 -0.85 11.39 19.27
C GLY A 50 -2.37 11.36 19.22
N ARG A 51 -3.00 11.80 18.12
CA ARG A 51 -4.45 11.82 17.98
C ARG A 51 -4.96 10.43 17.64
N GLU A 52 -6.00 10.00 18.33
CA GLU A 52 -6.73 8.80 17.97
C GLU A 52 -7.39 8.95 16.61
N ILE A 53 -7.22 7.95 15.75
CA ILE A 53 -7.86 7.93 14.43
C ILE A 53 -9.37 7.70 14.60
N PRO A 54 -10.24 8.59 14.03
CA PRO A 54 -11.67 8.56 14.30
C PRO A 54 -12.44 7.48 13.51
N VAL A 55 -11.75 6.64 12.75
CA VAL A 55 -12.29 5.50 12.00
C VAL A 55 -11.57 4.24 12.41
N ASP A 56 -12.29 3.14 12.49
CA ASP A 56 -11.68 1.85 12.80
C ASP A 56 -10.91 1.33 11.58
N VAL A 57 -9.59 1.39 11.67
CA VAL A 57 -8.68 0.86 10.65
C VAL A 57 -7.98 -0.43 11.11
N ARG A 58 -8.23 -0.87 12.35
CA ARG A 58 -7.65 -2.10 12.88
C ARG A 58 -8.11 -3.30 12.06
N ASN A 59 -7.15 -4.08 11.61
CA ASN A 59 -7.39 -5.22 10.71
C ASN A 59 -8.04 -4.85 9.36
N ASN A 60 -8.11 -3.57 9.04
CA ASN A 60 -8.69 -3.06 7.80
C ASN A 60 -7.58 -2.59 6.83
N ALA A 61 -8.01 -2.00 5.72
CA ALA A 61 -7.13 -1.48 4.70
C ALA A 61 -7.06 0.05 4.75
N ILE A 62 -5.86 0.59 4.49
CA ILE A 62 -5.69 2.01 4.18
C ILE A 62 -5.18 2.20 2.77
N PHE A 63 -5.68 3.24 2.10
CA PHE A 63 -5.21 3.69 0.80
C PHE A 63 -4.42 5.00 0.94
N HIS A 64 -3.11 4.87 0.84
CA HIS A 64 -2.18 5.99 0.92
C HIS A 64 -1.94 6.58 -0.48
N ALA A 65 -2.96 7.24 -1.02
CA ALA A 65 -2.96 7.83 -2.36
C ALA A 65 -2.46 9.28 -2.35
N GLY A 66 -1.15 9.49 -2.42
CA GLY A 66 -0.59 10.85 -2.53
C GLY A 66 0.91 10.84 -2.80
N PRO A 67 1.51 11.97 -3.23
CA PRO A 67 2.95 12.11 -3.25
C PRO A 67 3.45 12.10 -1.80
N ILE A 68 4.43 11.26 -1.52
CA ILE A 68 5.12 11.26 -0.24
C ILE A 68 6.18 12.36 -0.32
N ILE A 69 5.99 13.43 0.43
CA ILE A 69 6.97 14.55 0.49
C ILE A 69 8.03 14.27 1.56
N ARG A 70 7.71 13.47 2.56
CA ARG A 70 8.64 13.03 3.62
C ARG A 70 8.50 11.52 3.84
N PRO A 71 9.60 10.82 4.18
CA PRO A 71 9.51 9.44 4.63
C PRO A 71 8.69 9.42 5.93
N LEU A 72 7.47 8.92 5.85
CA LEU A 72 6.69 8.65 7.05
C LEU A 72 7.17 7.35 7.68
N GLU A 73 7.30 7.35 8.97
CA GLU A 73 7.59 6.17 9.76
C GLU A 73 6.35 5.28 9.80
N LYS A 74 6.14 4.52 8.72
CA LYS A 74 4.99 3.58 8.62
C LYS A 74 4.96 2.58 9.76
N TYR A 75 6.12 2.27 10.35
CA TYR A 75 6.23 1.37 11.48
C TYR A 75 5.34 1.83 12.65
N GLU A 76 5.51 3.06 13.12
CA GLU A 76 4.72 3.58 14.25
C GLU A 76 3.23 3.64 13.90
N PHE A 77 2.88 4.05 12.70
CA PHE A 77 1.48 4.09 12.27
C PHE A 77 0.83 2.70 12.30
N VAL A 78 1.49 1.68 11.75
CA VAL A 78 0.97 0.30 11.76
C VAL A 78 0.84 -0.23 13.18
N LYS A 79 1.83 0.05 14.03
CA LYS A 79 1.83 -0.32 15.45
C LYS A 79 0.62 0.27 16.19
N GLU A 80 0.41 1.58 16.07
CA GLU A 80 -0.64 2.29 16.79
C GLU A 80 -2.05 1.94 16.29
N THR A 81 -2.21 1.82 14.98
CA THR A 81 -3.53 1.62 14.36
C THR A 81 -3.92 0.17 14.18
N GLY A 82 -2.96 -0.75 14.08
CA GLY A 82 -3.20 -2.16 13.81
C GLY A 82 -3.73 -2.44 12.40
N VAL A 83 -3.47 -1.53 11.44
CA VAL A 83 -3.84 -1.74 10.03
C VAL A 83 -3.12 -2.95 9.45
N ARG A 84 -3.81 -3.74 8.59
CA ARG A 84 -3.26 -4.97 7.99
C ARG A 84 -2.89 -4.82 6.53
N VAL A 85 -3.60 -4.00 5.79
CA VAL A 85 -3.37 -3.82 4.35
C VAL A 85 -3.07 -2.35 4.09
N ILE A 86 -1.87 -2.08 3.60
CA ILE A 86 -1.42 -0.74 3.26
C ILE A 86 -1.34 -0.67 1.74
N ILE A 87 -2.12 0.21 1.12
CA ILE A 87 -2.14 0.37 -0.33
C ILE A 87 -1.48 1.69 -0.70
N GLY A 88 -0.47 1.62 -1.55
CA GLY A 88 0.26 2.78 -2.06
C GLY A 88 0.35 2.80 -3.57
N LYS A 89 1.08 3.77 -4.12
CA LYS A 89 1.36 3.90 -5.56
C LYS A 89 2.80 3.54 -5.94
N GLY A 90 3.63 3.22 -4.97
CA GLY A 90 5.04 2.90 -5.16
C GLY A 90 5.59 2.07 -4.01
N GLY A 91 6.85 1.68 -4.11
CA GLY A 91 7.52 0.89 -3.07
C GLY A 91 7.72 1.64 -1.76
N MET A 92 7.78 0.88 -0.68
CA MET A 92 8.15 1.34 0.65
C MET A 92 9.48 0.71 1.05
N LYS A 93 10.09 1.23 2.13
CA LYS A 93 11.42 0.84 2.59
C LYS A 93 11.37 0.09 3.92
N GLU A 94 12.53 -0.03 4.54
CA GLU A 94 12.87 -0.80 5.73
C GLU A 94 11.87 -0.66 6.90
N ASN A 95 11.42 0.55 7.23
CA ASN A 95 10.47 0.73 8.33
C ASN A 95 9.12 0.06 8.05
N THR A 96 8.67 0.08 6.80
CA THR A 96 7.46 -0.63 6.41
C THR A 96 7.66 -2.14 6.36
N GLU A 97 8.84 -2.62 5.92
CA GLU A 97 9.21 -4.04 5.97
C GLU A 97 9.15 -4.58 7.40
N ARG A 98 9.77 -3.86 8.34
CA ARG A 98 9.72 -4.19 9.77
C ARG A 98 8.29 -4.21 10.31
N ALA A 99 7.50 -3.20 9.97
CA ALA A 99 6.10 -3.14 10.40
C ALA A 99 5.28 -4.31 9.86
N CYS A 100 5.42 -4.64 8.57
CA CYS A 100 4.73 -5.76 7.94
C CYS A 100 5.08 -7.08 8.62
N LYS A 101 6.36 -7.30 8.91
CA LYS A 101 6.85 -8.52 9.58
C LYS A 101 6.34 -8.64 11.02
N GLU A 102 6.49 -7.58 11.81
CA GLU A 102 6.22 -7.58 13.26
C GLU A 102 4.72 -7.61 13.54
N PHE A 103 3.95 -6.80 12.82
CA PHE A 103 2.51 -6.65 13.05
C PHE A 103 1.65 -7.46 12.08
N LYS A 104 2.25 -8.34 11.25
CA LYS A 104 1.57 -9.16 10.27
C LYS A 104 0.64 -8.34 9.39
N ALA A 105 1.24 -7.40 8.66
CA ALA A 105 0.59 -6.57 7.66
C ALA A 105 1.22 -6.80 6.28
N ILE A 106 0.58 -6.32 5.22
CA ILE A 106 1.13 -6.33 3.87
C ILE A 106 1.09 -4.94 3.27
N HIS A 107 2.03 -4.66 2.38
CA HIS A 107 1.99 -3.47 1.54
C HIS A 107 1.73 -3.87 0.09
N CYS A 108 0.76 -3.19 -0.52
CA CYS A 108 0.36 -3.42 -1.90
C CYS A 108 0.54 -2.15 -2.72
N VAL A 109 0.84 -2.31 -4.01
CA VAL A 109 0.86 -1.22 -4.97
C VAL A 109 -0.39 -1.29 -5.83
N PHE A 110 -1.12 -0.17 -5.87
CA PHE A 110 -2.17 0.06 -6.86
C PHE A 110 -1.54 0.77 -8.06
N PRO A 111 -1.73 0.29 -9.31
CA PRO A 111 -1.11 0.88 -10.48
C PRO A 111 -1.46 2.37 -10.63
N ALA A 112 -0.45 3.23 -10.77
CA ALA A 112 -0.64 4.65 -10.97
C ALA A 112 -1.40 4.92 -12.29
N GLY A 113 -2.25 5.95 -12.28
CA GLY A 113 -3.09 6.31 -13.44
C GLY A 113 -4.47 5.64 -13.47
N ASN A 114 -4.71 4.62 -12.63
CA ASN A 114 -5.99 3.90 -12.59
C ASN A 114 -7.02 4.52 -11.63
N ALA A 115 -6.95 5.82 -11.36
CA ALA A 115 -7.86 6.49 -10.42
C ALA A 115 -9.35 6.35 -10.81
N VAL A 116 -9.65 6.33 -12.11
CA VAL A 116 -11.02 6.12 -12.60
C VAL A 116 -11.50 4.71 -12.28
N VAL A 117 -10.65 3.70 -12.49
CA VAL A 117 -10.97 2.30 -12.14
C VAL A 117 -11.19 2.19 -10.63
N ALA A 118 -10.28 2.74 -9.83
CA ALA A 118 -10.42 2.78 -8.37
C ALA A 118 -11.77 3.40 -7.93
N ALA A 119 -12.19 4.47 -8.58
CA ALA A 119 -13.45 5.13 -8.26
C ALA A 119 -14.68 4.26 -8.59
N THR A 120 -14.62 3.42 -9.63
CA THR A 120 -15.72 2.51 -9.99
C THR A 120 -15.85 1.31 -9.07
N GLU A 121 -14.79 0.99 -8.33
CA GLU A 121 -14.74 -0.12 -7.37
C GLU A 121 -15.14 0.31 -5.95
N VAL A 122 -15.42 1.59 -5.72
CA VAL A 122 -16.00 2.12 -4.49
C VAL A 122 -17.51 2.02 -4.60
N GLU A 123 -18.11 1.15 -3.79
CA GLU A 123 -19.57 0.99 -3.72
C GLU A 123 -20.24 2.10 -2.92
N GLU A 124 -19.59 2.54 -1.83
CA GLU A 124 -20.17 3.52 -0.91
C GLU A 124 -19.07 4.28 -0.17
N ILE A 125 -19.28 5.58 0.03
CA ILE A 125 -18.56 6.37 1.03
C ILE A 125 -19.37 6.33 2.32
N VAL A 126 -18.89 5.53 3.27
CA VAL A 126 -19.60 5.29 4.54
C VAL A 126 -19.44 6.49 5.48
N ARG A 127 -18.22 7.08 5.53
CA ARG A 127 -17.88 8.13 6.49
C ARG A 127 -16.74 9.02 5.97
N ALA A 128 -16.74 10.28 6.41
CA ALA A 128 -15.68 11.24 6.09
C ALA A 128 -15.29 12.01 7.36
N GLU A 129 -14.06 11.79 7.80
CA GLU A 129 -13.50 12.37 9.03
C GLU A 129 -12.29 13.25 8.76
N TRP A 130 -11.96 14.12 9.71
CA TRP A 130 -10.84 15.09 9.56
C TRP A 130 -10.95 15.96 8.31
N ARG A 131 -12.16 16.44 8.04
CA ARG A 131 -12.46 17.31 6.88
C ARG A 131 -11.72 18.65 6.92
N ASP A 132 -11.29 19.07 8.11
CA ASP A 132 -10.47 20.27 8.31
C ASP A 132 -9.10 20.17 7.63
N LEU A 133 -8.64 18.98 7.27
CA LEU A 133 -7.42 18.76 6.48
C LEU A 133 -7.59 19.04 4.98
N GLY A 134 -8.80 19.36 4.54
CA GLY A 134 -9.14 19.48 3.12
C GLY A 134 -9.40 18.13 2.44
N MET A 135 -10.06 18.18 1.29
CA MET A 135 -10.54 17.00 0.57
C MET A 135 -9.45 15.91 0.33
N PRO A 136 -8.21 16.25 -0.08
CA PRO A 136 -7.19 15.24 -0.35
C PRO A 136 -6.67 14.50 0.89
N GLU A 137 -6.78 15.10 2.08
CA GLU A 137 -6.26 14.56 3.34
C GLU A 137 -7.37 14.06 4.28
N THR A 138 -8.63 14.31 3.93
CA THR A 138 -9.80 13.76 4.61
C THR A 138 -9.72 12.23 4.65
N LEU A 139 -10.08 11.65 5.78
CA LEU A 139 -10.24 10.21 5.91
C LEU A 139 -11.58 9.80 5.30
N TRP A 140 -11.54 9.29 4.08
CA TRP A 140 -12.71 8.73 3.41
C TRP A 140 -12.77 7.23 3.72
N ASN A 141 -13.68 6.83 4.59
CA ASN A 141 -13.96 5.41 4.82
C ASN A 141 -14.96 4.93 3.77
N CYS A 142 -14.52 3.98 2.97
CA CYS A 142 -15.25 3.46 1.82
C CYS A 142 -15.51 1.97 1.97
N ARG A 143 -16.64 1.51 1.44
CA ARG A 143 -16.87 0.11 1.13
C ARG A 143 -16.46 -0.12 -0.32
N VAL A 144 -15.61 -1.12 -0.52
CA VAL A 144 -15.08 -1.47 -1.84
C VAL A 144 -15.40 -2.91 -2.21
N LYS A 145 -15.47 -3.17 -3.52
CA LYS A 145 -15.69 -4.50 -4.07
C LYS A 145 -14.72 -4.78 -5.20
N GLU A 146 -13.99 -5.87 -5.06
CA GLU A 146 -12.92 -6.29 -5.98
C GLU A 146 -11.93 -5.16 -6.32
N PHE A 147 -11.64 -4.29 -5.33
CA PHE A 147 -10.73 -3.17 -5.50
C PHE A 147 -9.33 -3.65 -5.85
N GLY A 148 -8.87 -3.35 -7.04
CA GLY A 148 -7.60 -3.84 -7.56
C GLY A 148 -7.46 -3.67 -9.09
N PRO A 149 -6.46 -4.31 -9.69
CA PRO A 149 -5.51 -5.26 -9.08
C PRO A 149 -4.54 -4.58 -8.12
N LEU A 150 -4.25 -5.24 -7.00
CA LEU A 150 -3.27 -4.84 -6.02
C LEU A 150 -2.08 -5.79 -6.10
N ILE A 151 -0.88 -5.26 -6.35
CA ILE A 151 0.34 -6.06 -6.39
C ILE A 151 0.99 -6.03 -5.00
N VAL A 152 1.15 -7.19 -4.37
CA VAL A 152 1.82 -7.31 -3.07
C VAL A 152 3.30 -6.98 -3.23
N SER A 153 3.74 -5.87 -2.64
CA SER A 153 5.14 -5.43 -2.72
C SER A 153 5.95 -5.72 -1.46
N ILE A 154 5.27 -5.81 -0.29
CA ILE A 154 5.88 -6.30 0.95
C ILE A 154 4.89 -7.28 1.58
N ASP A 155 5.34 -8.50 1.86
CA ASP A 155 4.51 -9.53 2.50
C ASP A 155 4.60 -9.50 4.03
N ALA A 156 3.80 -10.33 4.69
CA ALA A 156 3.74 -10.42 6.15
C ALA A 156 4.99 -11.06 6.79
N GLU A 157 5.97 -11.47 5.99
CA GLU A 157 7.29 -11.91 6.43
C GLU A 157 8.35 -10.82 6.30
N GLY A 158 7.98 -9.68 5.72
CA GLY A 158 8.85 -8.52 5.50
C GLY A 158 9.70 -8.61 4.24
N ASN A 159 9.42 -9.56 3.34
CA ASN A 159 10.07 -9.59 2.04
C ASN A 159 9.61 -8.39 1.20
N ASN A 160 10.52 -7.73 0.50
CA ASN A 160 10.26 -6.57 -0.33
C ASN A 160 10.59 -6.86 -1.80
N TRP A 161 9.58 -6.86 -2.65
CA TRP A 161 9.73 -7.14 -4.07
C TRP A 161 10.58 -6.09 -4.79
N PHE A 162 10.37 -4.81 -4.47
CA PHE A 162 11.14 -3.73 -5.11
C PHE A 162 12.62 -3.80 -4.76
N GLU A 163 12.97 -4.08 -3.52
CA GLU A 163 14.38 -4.21 -3.14
C GLU A 163 15.03 -5.45 -3.78
N GLN A 164 14.31 -6.56 -3.90
CA GLN A 164 14.80 -7.75 -4.61
C GLN A 164 15.01 -7.45 -6.10
N GLN A 165 14.04 -6.80 -6.77
CA GLN A 165 14.16 -6.44 -8.18
C GLN A 165 15.28 -5.42 -8.42
N LYS A 166 15.51 -4.51 -7.47
CA LYS A 166 16.59 -3.53 -7.55
C LYS A 166 17.98 -4.17 -7.58
N VAL A 167 18.18 -5.26 -6.84
CA VAL A 167 19.43 -6.04 -6.89
C VAL A 167 19.67 -6.58 -8.32
N GLU A 168 18.64 -7.20 -8.92
CA GLU A 168 18.74 -7.73 -10.29
C GLU A 168 18.90 -6.62 -11.34
N PHE A 169 18.18 -5.52 -11.16
CA PHE A 169 18.32 -4.35 -12.03
C PHE A 169 19.74 -3.78 -11.99
N ASN A 170 20.31 -3.61 -10.81
CA ASN A 170 21.66 -3.05 -10.66
C ASN A 170 22.74 -3.94 -11.31
N LYS A 171 22.58 -5.27 -11.27
CA LYS A 171 23.51 -6.18 -11.98
C LYS A 171 23.56 -5.94 -13.50
N ARG A 172 22.45 -5.49 -14.09
CA ARG A 172 22.33 -5.30 -15.55
C ARG A 172 22.51 -3.85 -15.97
N LYS A 173 22.41 -2.91 -15.04
CA LYS A 173 22.41 -1.48 -15.30
C LYS A 173 23.68 -1.01 -16.02
N ASP A 174 24.84 -1.42 -15.54
CA ASP A 174 26.13 -0.92 -16.07
C ASP A 174 26.34 -1.39 -17.51
N ALA A 175 26.04 -2.66 -17.80
CA ALA A 175 26.13 -3.21 -19.17
C ALA A 175 25.14 -2.53 -20.13
N ALA A 176 23.89 -2.33 -19.69
CA ALA A 176 22.87 -1.63 -20.48
C ALA A 176 23.24 -0.16 -20.72
N THR A 177 23.79 0.51 -19.71
CA THR A 177 24.25 1.90 -19.83
C THR A 177 25.39 2.00 -20.84
N GLU A 178 26.36 1.08 -20.78
CA GLU A 178 27.48 1.05 -21.73
C GLU A 178 27.04 0.82 -23.19
N GLU A 179 26.07 -0.07 -23.39
CA GLU A 179 25.47 -0.30 -24.69
C GLU A 179 24.72 0.92 -25.23
N ILE A 180 23.89 1.57 -24.40
CA ILE A 180 23.19 2.79 -24.77
C ILE A 180 24.16 3.91 -25.10
N CYS A 181 25.24 4.10 -24.33
CA CYS A 181 26.27 5.11 -24.59
C CYS A 181 26.99 4.89 -25.91
N LYS A 182 27.13 3.66 -26.37
CA LYS A 182 27.71 3.35 -27.73
C LYS A 182 26.78 3.76 -28.87
N GLN A 183 25.46 3.71 -28.63
CA GLN A 183 24.45 4.04 -29.64
C GLN A 183 24.10 5.53 -29.67
N VAL A 184 24.30 6.25 -28.58
CA VAL A 184 23.90 7.66 -28.42
C VAL A 184 25.13 8.56 -28.52
N GLY A 185 25.38 9.06 -29.72
CA GLY A 185 26.63 9.78 -30.10
C GLY A 185 26.81 11.17 -29.48
N PHE A 186 25.88 11.68 -28.65
CA PHE A 186 25.99 12.97 -27.96
C PHE A 186 26.40 12.85 -26.49
N ILE A 187 26.51 11.66 -25.96
CA ILE A 187 27.04 11.43 -24.61
C ILE A 187 28.53 11.05 -24.77
N LYS A 188 29.40 12.02 -24.53
CA LYS A 188 30.85 11.80 -24.44
C LYS A 188 31.26 11.85 -22.99
#